data_2e43c4ca5b79c8635a6dab068f97b866
#
_entry.id   2e43c4ca5b79c8635a6dab068f97b866
#
_cell.length_a   1.000
_cell.length_b   1.000
_cell.length_c   1.000
_cell.angle_alpha   90.00
_cell.angle_beta   90.00
_cell.angle_gamma   90.00
#
_symmetry.space_group_name_H-M   'P 1'
#
loop_
_entity.id
_entity.type
_entity.pdbx_description
1 polymer ?
#
loop_
_entity_poly.entity_id
_entity_poly.type
_entity_poly.pdbx_seq_one_letter_code
_entity_poly.pdbx_strand_id
1 'polypeptide(L)'
;MKLLQINITANSGSTGRIAEQIGKLAIADGWESYIAYGREAGESESKLIHIGNMWDERWHGLETRLFDRHGLASKCATKKLVEKINAIHPDIIHLHNIHGYYLNYPILFDFLSEYGKPLVWTLHDCWSFTGHCAHFDAIGCEKWKTHCGNCPLKRSYPSSFLIDGSSRNFELKRKYFNLPKKLTLVPVSHWLEKLLRQSFLEGYSIRMIHNGIDLTNFHPYHATKIHSAFGKTVVLGVASVWEERKGLSDLIKLSKHDDLQVVLIGLNDSQLKNLPSNVVGLKRTSDQQELAEYYSSADVFVNPTYQDTFPTVNLEAMACGTPVVTYNTGGSPESLTEETGIVVPRGDVEGLYSAIKSIIGKPPAEKEEQRRLCVERAKEFDAKVRYQEYIHLYEKLLSL
;
A
#
# COMPACT_ATOMS: atom_id res chain seq x y z
N MET A 1 -7.43 -15.64 -22.92
CA MET A 1 -7.88 -14.28 -22.47
C MET A 1 -6.65 -13.41 -22.23
N LYS A 2 -6.79 -12.07 -22.29
CA LYS A 2 -5.69 -11.12 -22.13
C LYS A 2 -5.99 -10.16 -20.99
N LEU A 3 -5.13 -10.11 -19.99
CA LEU A 3 -5.16 -9.15 -18.88
C LEU A 3 -4.12 -8.05 -19.14
N LEU A 4 -4.52 -6.80 -19.03
CA LEU A 4 -3.60 -5.66 -18.96
C LEU A 4 -3.75 -4.98 -17.61
N GLN A 5 -2.67 -4.94 -16.84
CA GLN A 5 -2.59 -4.16 -15.61
C GLN A 5 -1.84 -2.85 -15.86
N ILE A 6 -2.29 -1.75 -15.24
CA ILE A 6 -1.64 -0.43 -15.33
C ILE A 6 -1.29 0.03 -13.91
N ASN A 7 0.00 0.16 -13.63
CA ASN A 7 0.52 0.55 -12.33
C ASN A 7 1.74 1.46 -12.46
N ILE A 8 2.11 2.15 -11.38
CA ILE A 8 3.32 2.99 -11.33
C ILE A 8 4.61 2.18 -11.49
N THR A 9 4.66 0.96 -10.97
CA THR A 9 5.81 0.04 -11.02
C THR A 9 5.37 -1.37 -11.41
N ALA A 10 6.29 -2.20 -11.90
CA ALA A 10 6.08 -3.63 -12.14
C ALA A 10 7.06 -4.42 -11.28
N ASN A 11 6.57 -5.36 -10.46
CA ASN A 11 7.35 -6.17 -9.52
C ASN A 11 8.36 -5.37 -8.68
N SER A 12 8.04 -4.12 -8.36
CA SER A 12 8.83 -3.23 -7.51
C SER A 12 7.87 -2.48 -6.56
N GLY A 13 8.27 -2.30 -5.30
CA GLY A 13 7.39 -1.77 -4.26
C GLY A 13 6.20 -2.69 -3.96
N SER A 14 5.29 -2.27 -3.07
CA SER A 14 4.14 -3.09 -2.67
C SER A 14 3.15 -3.32 -3.81
N THR A 15 2.68 -2.25 -4.45
CA THR A 15 1.65 -2.35 -5.51
C THR A 15 2.17 -3.02 -6.78
N GLY A 16 3.46 -2.86 -7.10
CA GLY A 16 4.09 -3.54 -8.23
C GLY A 16 4.19 -5.06 -8.02
N ARG A 17 4.47 -5.49 -6.79
CA ARG A 17 4.47 -6.92 -6.43
C ARG A 17 3.05 -7.52 -6.47
N ILE A 18 2.05 -6.77 -6.03
CA ILE A 18 0.64 -7.20 -6.14
C ILE A 18 0.27 -7.41 -7.61
N ALA A 19 0.58 -6.45 -8.48
CA ALA A 19 0.30 -6.58 -9.92
C ALA A 19 1.02 -7.79 -10.55
N GLU A 20 2.28 -8.03 -10.16
CA GLU A 20 3.03 -9.21 -10.62
C GLU A 20 2.41 -10.51 -10.16
N GLN A 21 2.02 -10.63 -8.89
CA GLN A 21 1.43 -11.85 -8.35
C GLN A 21 0.07 -12.15 -8.99
N ILE A 22 -0.77 -11.14 -9.23
CA ILE A 22 -2.01 -11.29 -10.00
C ILE A 22 -1.69 -11.74 -11.45
N GLY A 23 -0.67 -11.15 -12.07
CA GLY A 23 -0.23 -11.52 -13.41
C GLY A 23 0.22 -12.98 -13.50
N LYS A 24 0.99 -13.47 -12.52
CA LYS A 24 1.41 -14.87 -12.41
C LYS A 24 0.24 -15.84 -12.31
N LEU A 25 -0.75 -15.52 -11.49
CA LEU A 25 -1.96 -16.34 -11.38
C LEU A 25 -2.74 -16.37 -12.70
N ALA A 26 -2.89 -15.21 -13.37
CA ALA A 26 -3.53 -15.15 -14.68
C ALA A 26 -2.78 -16.01 -15.71
N ILE A 27 -1.43 -16.00 -15.72
CA ILE A 27 -0.61 -16.84 -16.61
C ILE A 27 -0.81 -18.32 -16.28
N ALA A 28 -0.83 -18.68 -15.00
CA ALA A 28 -1.06 -20.06 -14.57
C ALA A 28 -2.44 -20.59 -15.02
N ASP A 29 -3.45 -19.71 -15.10
CA ASP A 29 -4.78 -20.01 -15.64
C ASP A 29 -4.88 -19.88 -17.19
N GLY A 30 -3.72 -19.79 -17.86
CA GLY A 30 -3.61 -19.79 -19.33
C GLY A 30 -3.93 -18.46 -20.01
N TRP A 31 -3.91 -17.33 -19.27
CA TRP A 31 -4.09 -16.01 -19.84
C TRP A 31 -2.77 -15.40 -20.33
N GLU A 32 -2.84 -14.50 -21.29
CA GLU A 32 -1.74 -13.58 -21.55
C GLU A 32 -1.80 -12.40 -20.56
N SER A 33 -0.72 -12.17 -19.82
CA SER A 33 -0.62 -11.07 -18.86
C SER A 33 0.33 -9.98 -19.36
N TYR A 34 -0.10 -8.73 -19.22
CA TYR A 34 0.66 -7.52 -19.55
C TYR A 34 0.65 -6.58 -18.34
N ILE A 35 1.78 -5.93 -18.06
CA ILE A 35 1.88 -4.84 -17.06
C ILE A 35 2.44 -3.59 -17.74
N ALA A 36 1.60 -2.56 -17.86
CA ALA A 36 2.04 -1.23 -18.27
C ALA A 36 2.48 -0.43 -17.03
N TYR A 37 3.72 0.05 -17.04
CA TYR A 37 4.31 0.68 -15.86
C TYR A 37 5.01 2.01 -16.20
N GLY A 38 5.10 2.92 -15.19
CA GLY A 38 5.63 4.26 -15.37
C GLY A 38 7.09 4.44 -14.98
N ARG A 39 7.58 3.76 -13.94
CA ARG A 39 8.88 4.06 -13.34
C ARG A 39 9.84 2.88 -13.34
N GLU A 40 9.69 2.00 -12.39
CA GLU A 40 10.62 0.89 -12.13
C GLU A 40 9.96 -0.45 -12.46
N ALA A 41 10.75 -1.36 -13.00
CA ALA A 41 10.36 -2.73 -13.16
C ALA A 41 11.45 -3.67 -12.61
N GLY A 42 11.02 -4.64 -11.81
CA GLY A 42 11.78 -5.85 -11.53
C GLY A 42 11.58 -6.90 -12.63
N GLU A 43 12.14 -8.08 -12.45
CA GLU A 43 11.86 -9.25 -13.30
C GLU A 43 10.37 -9.60 -13.23
N SER A 44 9.78 -9.92 -14.38
CA SER A 44 8.34 -10.18 -14.50
C SER A 44 8.06 -11.32 -15.47
N GLU A 45 7.09 -12.15 -15.13
CA GLU A 45 6.53 -13.16 -16.06
C GLU A 45 5.50 -12.53 -17.00
N SER A 46 4.94 -11.39 -16.65
CA SER A 46 4.05 -10.61 -17.52
C SER A 46 4.85 -9.86 -18.59
N LYS A 47 4.25 -9.63 -19.75
CA LYS A 47 4.83 -8.80 -20.82
C LYS A 47 4.81 -7.33 -20.38
N LEU A 48 5.99 -6.73 -20.24
CA LEU A 48 6.16 -5.38 -19.72
C LEU A 48 6.00 -4.31 -20.80
N ILE A 49 5.30 -3.22 -20.47
CA ILE A 49 5.08 -2.06 -21.33
C ILE A 49 5.47 -0.79 -20.59
N HIS A 50 6.62 -0.21 -20.92
CA HIS A 50 7.03 1.05 -20.32
C HIS A 50 6.22 2.24 -20.89
N ILE A 51 5.74 3.12 -20.01
CA ILE A 51 4.93 4.31 -20.33
C ILE A 51 5.80 5.55 -20.16
N GLY A 52 6.06 6.25 -21.27
CA GLY A 52 6.86 7.47 -21.27
C GLY A 52 8.37 7.20 -21.12
N ASN A 53 9.05 8.19 -20.60
CA ASN A 53 10.49 8.17 -20.33
C ASN A 53 10.81 9.07 -19.13
N MET A 54 12.09 9.12 -18.72
CA MET A 54 12.56 9.91 -17.59
C MET A 54 12.25 11.42 -17.72
N TRP A 55 12.22 11.98 -18.94
CA TRP A 55 11.89 13.38 -19.16
C TRP A 55 10.41 13.65 -18.99
N ASP A 56 9.55 12.73 -19.46
CA ASP A 56 8.09 12.81 -19.22
C ASP A 56 7.79 12.84 -17.73
N GLU A 57 8.45 11.99 -16.95
CA GLU A 57 8.28 11.91 -15.50
C GLU A 57 8.77 13.18 -14.79
N ARG A 58 9.95 13.66 -15.13
CA ARG A 58 10.52 14.88 -14.54
C ARG A 58 9.66 16.10 -14.84
N TRP A 59 9.19 16.23 -16.07
CA TRP A 59 8.31 17.32 -16.49
C TRP A 59 6.97 17.25 -15.74
N HIS A 60 6.39 16.08 -15.67
CA HIS A 60 5.14 15.85 -14.91
C HIS A 60 5.30 16.19 -13.43
N GLY A 61 6.43 15.80 -12.84
CA GLY A 61 6.76 16.16 -11.47
C GLY A 61 6.89 17.66 -11.27
N LEU A 62 7.50 18.37 -12.22
CA LEU A 62 7.62 19.82 -12.19
C LEU A 62 6.25 20.52 -12.28
N GLU A 63 5.40 20.12 -13.26
CA GLU A 63 4.03 20.64 -13.39
C GLU A 63 3.19 20.40 -12.12
N THR A 64 3.36 19.25 -11.48
CA THR A 64 2.68 18.95 -10.23
C THR A 64 3.14 19.87 -9.11
N ARG A 65 4.46 20.00 -8.91
CA ARG A 65 5.02 20.81 -7.82
C ARG A 65 4.73 22.31 -7.97
N LEU A 66 4.65 22.82 -9.19
CA LEU A 66 4.36 24.23 -9.42
C LEU A 66 2.85 24.53 -9.48
N PHE A 67 2.08 23.69 -10.17
CA PHE A 67 0.71 24.00 -10.59
C PHE A 67 -0.35 23.01 -10.07
N ASP A 68 0.01 22.07 -9.21
CA ASP A 68 -0.87 21.03 -8.70
C ASP A 68 -1.59 20.25 -9.83
N ARG A 69 -0.80 19.79 -10.82
CA ARG A 69 -1.30 19.10 -12.03
C ARG A 69 -0.99 17.62 -12.04
N HIS A 70 -1.10 16.97 -10.89
CA HIS A 70 -0.84 15.55 -10.73
C HIS A 70 -1.82 14.70 -11.56
N GLY A 71 -1.28 13.85 -12.43
CA GLY A 71 -2.08 13.04 -13.36
C GLY A 71 -2.63 13.80 -14.58
N LEU A 72 -2.18 15.04 -14.85
CA LEU A 72 -2.64 15.88 -15.95
C LEU A 72 -1.56 16.18 -17.02
N ALA A 73 -0.30 15.83 -16.76
CA ALA A 73 0.79 15.90 -17.75
C ALA A 73 0.94 14.56 -18.50
N SER A 74 2.11 14.24 -19.07
CA SER A 74 2.41 12.97 -19.77
C SER A 74 1.43 12.60 -20.90
N LYS A 75 0.93 13.61 -21.63
CA LYS A 75 -0.11 13.43 -22.66
C LYS A 75 0.35 12.52 -23.81
N CYS A 76 1.57 12.75 -24.35
CA CYS A 76 2.10 11.96 -25.46
C CYS A 76 2.33 10.49 -25.04
N ALA A 77 2.89 10.26 -23.84
CA ALA A 77 3.11 8.94 -23.29
C ALA A 77 1.79 8.17 -23.14
N THR A 78 0.73 8.84 -22.65
CA THR A 78 -0.58 8.22 -22.48
C THR A 78 -1.25 7.91 -23.83
N LYS A 79 -1.13 8.78 -24.85
CA LYS A 79 -1.65 8.48 -26.20
C LYS A 79 -0.97 7.24 -26.79
N LYS A 80 0.37 7.11 -26.67
CA LYS A 80 1.09 5.91 -27.08
C LYS A 80 0.66 4.65 -26.32
N LEU A 81 0.34 4.79 -25.03
CA LEU A 81 -0.23 3.68 -24.25
C LEU A 81 -1.59 3.26 -24.84
N VAL A 82 -2.47 4.21 -25.16
CA VAL A 82 -3.77 3.93 -25.76
C VAL A 82 -3.61 3.19 -27.10
N GLU A 83 -2.66 3.59 -27.96
CA GLU A 83 -2.36 2.88 -29.21
C GLU A 83 -1.92 1.43 -28.94
N LYS A 84 -1.07 1.20 -27.92
CA LYS A 84 -0.66 -0.15 -27.52
C LYS A 84 -1.83 -0.96 -26.96
N ILE A 85 -2.72 -0.37 -26.17
CA ILE A 85 -3.93 -1.04 -25.66
C ILE A 85 -4.81 -1.48 -26.83
N ASN A 86 -5.00 -0.63 -27.82
CA ASN A 86 -5.76 -0.97 -29.04
C ASN A 86 -5.11 -2.11 -29.84
N ALA A 87 -3.78 -2.17 -29.91
CA ALA A 87 -3.08 -3.25 -30.60
C ALA A 87 -3.12 -4.60 -29.83
N ILE A 88 -3.09 -4.57 -28.50
CA ILE A 88 -3.14 -5.77 -27.66
C ILE A 88 -4.56 -6.32 -27.59
N HIS A 89 -5.56 -5.46 -27.58
CA HIS A 89 -6.98 -5.79 -27.35
C HIS A 89 -7.19 -6.64 -26.09
N PRO A 90 -6.81 -6.15 -24.88
CA PRO A 90 -7.02 -6.88 -23.64
C PRO A 90 -8.51 -7.12 -23.37
N ASP A 91 -8.85 -8.28 -22.81
CA ASP A 91 -10.21 -8.62 -22.41
C ASP A 91 -10.60 -7.94 -21.10
N ILE A 92 -9.62 -7.74 -20.22
CA ILE A 92 -9.73 -6.99 -18.95
C ILE A 92 -8.62 -5.95 -18.88
N ILE A 93 -8.97 -4.73 -18.44
CA ILE A 93 -7.98 -3.72 -18.01
C ILE A 93 -8.13 -3.52 -16.51
N HIS A 94 -7.04 -3.72 -15.77
CA HIS A 94 -6.97 -3.56 -14.34
C HIS A 94 -6.06 -2.38 -13.98
N LEU A 95 -6.64 -1.34 -13.39
CA LEU A 95 -5.93 -0.17 -12.91
C LEU A 95 -5.51 -0.35 -11.45
N HIS A 96 -4.28 0.03 -11.11
CA HIS A 96 -3.78 0.16 -9.75
C HIS A 96 -3.49 1.64 -9.46
N ASN A 97 -2.25 1.97 -9.08
CA ASN A 97 -1.83 3.36 -8.88
C ASN A 97 -1.60 4.06 -10.23
N ILE A 98 -2.62 4.74 -10.73
CA ILE A 98 -2.54 5.54 -11.96
C ILE A 98 -1.97 6.94 -11.73
N HIS A 99 -1.58 7.26 -10.51
CA HIS A 99 -0.84 8.46 -10.13
C HIS A 99 0.66 8.16 -9.98
N GLY A 100 1.52 9.19 -9.87
CA GLY A 100 2.97 9.03 -9.74
C GLY A 100 3.77 9.59 -10.91
N TYR A 101 3.23 10.58 -11.62
CA TYR A 101 3.90 11.40 -12.64
C TYR A 101 4.17 10.71 -13.98
N TYR A 102 3.39 9.74 -14.39
CA TYR A 102 3.63 8.98 -15.62
C TYR A 102 2.45 8.93 -16.59
N LEU A 103 1.25 9.30 -16.14
CA LEU A 103 0.01 9.07 -16.86
C LEU A 103 -0.88 10.32 -16.88
N ASN A 104 -1.62 10.55 -17.97
CA ASN A 104 -2.66 11.56 -18.09
C ASN A 104 -4.03 10.88 -17.95
N TYR A 105 -4.66 11.00 -16.77
CA TYR A 105 -5.92 10.31 -16.53
C TYR A 105 -7.09 10.81 -17.39
N PRO A 106 -7.22 12.10 -17.78
CA PRO A 106 -8.27 12.50 -18.73
C PRO A 106 -8.22 11.73 -20.05
N ILE A 107 -7.04 11.64 -20.68
CA ILE A 107 -6.86 10.91 -21.95
C ILE A 107 -7.14 9.42 -21.76
N LEU A 108 -6.67 8.83 -20.66
CA LEU A 108 -6.91 7.42 -20.39
C LEU A 108 -8.40 7.14 -20.18
N PHE A 109 -9.10 7.93 -19.36
CA PHE A 109 -10.49 7.68 -19.02
C PHE A 109 -11.46 8.02 -20.15
N ASP A 110 -11.16 9.02 -21.02
CA ASP A 110 -11.88 9.23 -22.26
C ASP A 110 -11.83 7.95 -23.12
N PHE A 111 -10.65 7.38 -23.33
CA PHE A 111 -10.48 6.11 -24.05
C PHE A 111 -11.22 4.95 -23.36
N LEU A 112 -11.05 4.78 -22.05
CA LEU A 112 -11.67 3.69 -21.29
C LEU A 112 -13.20 3.76 -21.30
N SER A 113 -13.77 4.95 -21.41
CA SER A 113 -15.23 5.14 -21.49
C SER A 113 -15.84 4.54 -22.77
N GLU A 114 -15.06 4.48 -23.84
CA GLU A 114 -15.46 3.95 -25.16
C GLU A 114 -14.97 2.51 -25.39
N TYR A 115 -14.05 2.01 -24.56
CA TYR A 115 -13.39 0.72 -24.76
C TYR A 115 -14.35 -0.48 -24.70
N GLY A 116 -15.44 -0.38 -23.93
CA GLY A 116 -16.54 -1.35 -23.92
C GLY A 116 -16.27 -2.67 -23.21
N LYS A 117 -15.04 -2.95 -22.80
CA LYS A 117 -14.66 -4.15 -22.03
C LYS A 117 -14.71 -3.87 -20.52
N PRO A 118 -14.79 -4.92 -19.67
CA PRO A 118 -14.76 -4.76 -18.23
C PRO A 118 -13.46 -4.11 -17.73
N LEU A 119 -13.60 -3.23 -16.75
CA LEU A 119 -12.52 -2.52 -16.08
C LEU A 119 -12.55 -2.86 -14.58
N VAL A 120 -11.38 -3.07 -14.01
CA VAL A 120 -11.20 -3.20 -12.56
C VAL A 120 -10.24 -2.11 -12.10
N TRP A 121 -10.49 -1.50 -10.95
CA TRP A 121 -9.57 -0.53 -10.37
C TRP A 121 -9.35 -0.82 -8.90
N THR A 122 -8.17 -1.35 -8.58
CA THR A 122 -7.75 -1.52 -7.19
C THR A 122 -7.24 -0.22 -6.62
N LEU A 123 -7.85 0.19 -5.51
CA LEU A 123 -7.53 1.42 -4.81
C LEU A 123 -6.64 1.11 -3.61
N HIS A 124 -5.41 1.60 -3.67
CA HIS A 124 -4.39 1.42 -2.63
C HIS A 124 -4.27 2.61 -1.68
N ASP A 125 -4.90 3.73 -2.03
CA ASP A 125 -4.98 4.97 -1.25
C ASP A 125 -6.23 5.78 -1.62
N CYS A 126 -6.34 6.99 -1.07
CA CYS A 126 -7.51 7.84 -1.26
C CYS A 126 -7.40 8.83 -2.42
N TRP A 127 -6.31 8.83 -3.19
CA TRP A 127 -6.08 9.82 -4.24
C TRP A 127 -7.19 9.86 -5.29
N SER A 128 -7.79 8.74 -5.61
CA SER A 128 -8.81 8.61 -6.65
C SER A 128 -10.04 9.49 -6.43
N PHE A 129 -10.44 9.71 -5.19
CA PHE A 129 -11.66 10.47 -4.84
C PHE A 129 -11.39 11.78 -4.09
N THR A 130 -10.13 12.19 -3.95
CA THR A 130 -9.75 13.50 -3.39
C THR A 130 -9.33 14.46 -4.49
N GLY A 131 -9.29 15.76 -4.17
CA GLY A 131 -8.79 16.77 -5.11
C GLY A 131 -7.26 16.85 -5.18
N HIS A 132 -6.55 16.30 -4.17
CA HIS A 132 -5.09 16.42 -4.09
C HIS A 132 -4.47 15.20 -3.42
N CYS A 133 -4.66 15.04 -2.10
CA CYS A 133 -3.92 14.14 -1.23
C CYS A 133 -4.25 12.65 -1.43
N ALA A 134 -3.26 11.78 -1.21
CA ALA A 134 -3.44 10.33 -1.18
C ALA A 134 -3.91 9.84 0.20
N HIS A 135 -3.64 10.62 1.26
CA HIS A 135 -4.03 10.33 2.63
C HIS A 135 -4.51 11.60 3.32
N PHE A 136 -5.56 11.53 4.11
CA PHE A 136 -6.16 12.69 4.79
C PHE A 136 -6.69 12.37 6.20
N ASP A 137 -6.69 11.10 6.58
CA ASP A 137 -7.32 10.63 7.82
C ASP A 137 -6.68 11.23 9.08
N ALA A 138 -5.35 11.42 9.09
CA ALA A 138 -4.64 11.98 10.24
C ALA A 138 -5.13 13.37 10.66
N ILE A 139 -5.65 14.16 9.71
CA ILE A 139 -6.18 15.51 9.97
C ILE A 139 -7.71 15.57 9.99
N GLY A 140 -8.40 14.44 9.83
CA GLY A 140 -9.85 14.36 9.83
C GLY A 140 -10.52 15.19 8.72
N CYS A 141 -9.90 15.33 7.55
CA CYS A 141 -10.46 16.12 6.46
C CYS A 141 -11.65 15.43 5.82
N GLU A 142 -12.78 16.10 5.73
CA GLU A 142 -14.02 15.60 5.10
C GLU A 142 -14.41 16.29 3.80
N LYS A 143 -13.60 17.23 3.31
CA LYS A 143 -13.89 18.00 2.09
C LYS A 143 -14.12 17.13 0.85
N TRP A 144 -13.42 16.00 0.75
CA TRP A 144 -13.53 15.05 -0.35
C TRP A 144 -14.93 14.45 -0.53
N LYS A 145 -15.79 14.51 0.48
CA LYS A 145 -17.18 14.00 0.40
C LYS A 145 -18.06 14.87 -0.50
N THR A 146 -17.80 16.16 -0.54
CA THR A 146 -18.63 17.13 -1.27
C THR A 146 -17.84 17.92 -2.31
N HIS A 147 -16.78 18.61 -1.87
CA HIS A 147 -15.93 19.42 -2.75
C HIS A 147 -14.60 19.76 -2.08
N CYS A 148 -13.48 19.36 -2.71
CA CYS A 148 -12.15 19.77 -2.27
C CYS A 148 -11.85 21.22 -2.63
N GLY A 149 -11.00 21.87 -1.84
CA GLY A 149 -10.52 23.24 -2.04
C GLY A 149 -9.79 23.72 -0.79
N ASN A 150 -8.85 24.64 -0.93
CA ASN A 150 -7.99 25.13 0.16
C ASN A 150 -7.40 23.94 0.94
N CYS A 151 -6.64 23.09 0.22
CA CYS A 151 -6.16 21.82 0.75
C CYS A 151 -5.10 22.02 1.85
N PRO A 152 -5.36 21.61 3.10
CA PRO A 152 -4.38 21.74 4.18
C PRO A 152 -3.15 20.85 3.95
N LEU A 153 -3.28 19.81 3.13
CA LEU A 153 -2.23 18.86 2.78
C LEU A 153 -1.56 19.17 1.43
N LYS A 154 -1.68 20.40 0.92
CA LYS A 154 -1.10 20.79 -0.37
C LYS A 154 0.40 20.48 -0.48
N ARG A 155 1.13 20.52 0.62
CA ARG A 155 2.57 20.23 0.67
C ARG A 155 2.90 18.74 0.91
N SER A 156 1.90 17.93 1.24
CA SER A 156 2.05 16.47 1.31
C SER A 156 1.94 15.84 -0.09
N TYR A 157 2.24 14.56 -0.20
CA TYR A 157 2.17 13.88 -1.50
C TYR A 157 0.74 13.87 -2.08
N PRO A 158 0.61 14.23 -3.36
CA PRO A 158 1.57 14.76 -4.33
C PRO A 158 1.81 16.28 -4.11
N SER A 159 3.03 16.64 -3.67
CA SER A 159 3.32 17.99 -3.20
C SER A 159 3.12 19.06 -4.28
N SER A 160 2.44 20.18 -3.93
CA SER A 160 2.39 21.42 -4.70
C SER A 160 2.83 22.61 -3.86
N PHE A 161 3.74 23.44 -4.41
CA PHE A 161 4.35 24.53 -3.66
C PHE A 161 3.69 25.88 -3.94
N LEU A 162 3.29 26.13 -5.19
CA LEU A 162 2.76 27.45 -5.59
C LEU A 162 1.24 27.46 -5.58
N ILE A 163 0.60 26.62 -6.37
CA ILE A 163 -0.84 26.63 -6.59
C ILE A 163 -1.52 25.51 -5.79
N ASP A 164 -2.69 25.80 -5.25
CA ASP A 164 -3.65 24.80 -4.78
C ASP A 164 -4.68 24.56 -5.90
N GLY A 165 -4.51 23.47 -6.61
CA GLY A 165 -5.42 23.01 -7.65
C GLY A 165 -6.49 22.05 -7.16
N SER A 166 -6.61 21.82 -5.84
CA SER A 166 -7.45 20.76 -5.29
C SER A 166 -8.92 20.85 -5.70
N SER A 167 -9.48 22.06 -5.82
CA SER A 167 -10.85 22.25 -6.31
C SER A 167 -10.99 21.81 -7.76
N ARG A 168 -10.12 22.33 -8.65
CA ARG A 168 -10.10 21.94 -10.07
C ARG A 168 -9.88 20.44 -10.26
N ASN A 169 -8.92 19.87 -9.55
CA ASN A 169 -8.57 18.47 -9.66
C ASN A 169 -9.71 17.56 -9.17
N PHE A 170 -10.45 17.97 -8.13
CA PHE A 170 -11.62 17.27 -7.64
C PHE A 170 -12.70 17.18 -8.73
N GLU A 171 -13.04 18.32 -9.36
CA GLU A 171 -14.05 18.35 -10.43
C GLU A 171 -13.61 17.56 -11.67
N LEU A 172 -12.32 17.65 -12.05
CA LEU A 172 -11.79 16.86 -13.15
C LEU A 172 -11.86 15.36 -12.86
N LYS A 173 -11.46 14.92 -11.67
CA LYS A 173 -11.54 13.51 -11.29
C LYS A 173 -13.01 13.05 -11.24
N ARG A 174 -13.89 13.82 -10.61
CA ARG A 174 -15.33 13.54 -10.59
C ARG A 174 -15.89 13.38 -12.01
N LYS A 175 -15.49 14.24 -12.94
CA LYS A 175 -15.90 14.15 -14.34
C LYS A 175 -15.38 12.87 -15.01
N TYR A 176 -14.06 12.68 -15.03
CA TYR A 176 -13.42 11.65 -15.84
C TYR A 176 -13.56 10.25 -15.24
N PHE A 177 -13.44 10.10 -13.92
CA PHE A 177 -13.52 8.79 -13.27
C PHE A 177 -14.94 8.21 -13.25
N ASN A 178 -15.97 9.01 -13.51
CA ASN A 178 -17.34 8.55 -13.67
C ASN A 178 -17.76 8.31 -15.15
N LEU A 179 -16.83 8.38 -16.12
CA LEU A 179 -17.15 8.09 -17.52
C LEU A 179 -17.30 6.59 -17.83
N PRO A 180 -16.42 5.69 -17.37
CA PRO A 180 -16.50 4.27 -17.73
C PRO A 180 -17.74 3.61 -17.14
N LYS A 181 -18.52 2.90 -17.98
CA LYS A 181 -19.77 2.25 -17.55
C LYS A 181 -19.56 0.87 -16.91
N LYS A 182 -18.49 0.15 -17.32
CA LYS A 182 -18.19 -1.23 -16.87
C LYS A 182 -17.00 -1.26 -15.91
N LEU A 183 -16.99 -0.38 -14.91
CA LEU A 183 -15.92 -0.28 -13.92
C LEU A 183 -16.36 -0.94 -12.61
N THR A 184 -15.50 -1.79 -12.06
CA THR A 184 -15.59 -2.32 -10.69
C THR A 184 -14.44 -1.78 -9.86
N LEU A 185 -14.73 -1.18 -8.71
CA LEU A 185 -13.75 -0.66 -7.75
C LEU A 185 -13.40 -1.73 -6.74
N VAL A 186 -12.11 -1.88 -6.47
CA VAL A 186 -11.61 -2.85 -5.50
C VAL A 186 -10.81 -2.14 -4.41
N PRO A 187 -11.45 -1.70 -3.30
CA PRO A 187 -10.71 -1.21 -2.13
C PRO A 187 -10.00 -2.36 -1.42
N VAL A 188 -8.82 -2.07 -0.85
CA VAL A 188 -7.99 -3.08 -0.17
C VAL A 188 -8.32 -3.27 1.31
N SER A 189 -9.35 -2.59 1.81
CA SER A 189 -9.85 -2.72 3.19
C SER A 189 -11.30 -2.29 3.30
N HIS A 190 -12.01 -2.76 4.32
CA HIS A 190 -13.36 -2.29 4.66
C HIS A 190 -13.38 -0.80 5.03
N TRP A 191 -12.31 -0.31 5.67
CA TRP A 191 -12.17 1.11 5.94
C TRP A 191 -12.20 1.94 4.64
N LEU A 192 -11.43 1.54 3.63
CA LEU A 192 -11.40 2.23 2.34
C LEU A 192 -12.71 2.05 1.57
N GLU A 193 -13.35 0.88 1.64
CA GLU A 193 -14.68 0.64 1.09
C GLU A 193 -15.71 1.62 1.67
N LYS A 194 -15.71 1.81 3.00
CA LYS A 194 -16.61 2.75 3.66
C LYS A 194 -16.40 4.19 3.19
N LEU A 195 -15.17 4.60 2.92
CA LEU A 195 -14.89 5.92 2.35
C LEU A 195 -15.39 6.02 0.91
N LEU A 196 -15.13 5.02 0.07
CA LEU A 196 -15.60 5.00 -1.31
C LEU A 196 -17.10 5.17 -1.42
N ARG A 197 -17.87 4.51 -0.56
CA ARG A 197 -19.33 4.61 -0.51
C ARG A 197 -19.86 5.99 -0.09
N GLN A 198 -18.97 6.89 0.34
CA GLN A 198 -19.28 8.29 0.68
C GLN A 198 -18.68 9.28 -0.33
N SER A 199 -18.00 8.79 -1.36
CA SER A 199 -17.33 9.60 -2.37
C SER A 199 -18.16 9.73 -3.65
N PHE A 200 -17.71 10.57 -4.58
CA PHE A 200 -18.34 10.68 -5.89
C PHE A 200 -18.21 9.40 -6.75
N LEU A 201 -17.54 8.36 -6.27
CA LEU A 201 -17.42 7.04 -6.92
C LEU A 201 -18.43 6.02 -6.37
N GLU A 202 -19.33 6.39 -5.48
CA GLU A 202 -20.31 5.51 -4.81
C GLU A 202 -21.23 4.73 -5.76
N GLY A 203 -21.45 5.27 -6.97
CA GLY A 203 -22.33 4.67 -7.98
C GLY A 203 -21.76 3.41 -8.67
N TYR A 204 -20.49 3.07 -8.45
CA TYR A 204 -19.88 1.89 -9.04
C TYR A 204 -20.09 0.62 -8.21
N SER A 205 -19.98 -0.53 -8.88
CA SER A 205 -19.83 -1.82 -8.18
C SER A 205 -18.55 -1.82 -7.36
N ILE A 206 -18.64 -2.17 -6.08
CA ILE A 206 -17.52 -2.24 -5.16
C ILE A 206 -17.36 -3.69 -4.68
N ARG A 207 -16.16 -4.24 -4.84
CA ARG A 207 -15.76 -5.56 -4.33
C ARG A 207 -14.49 -5.41 -3.51
N MET A 208 -14.57 -5.45 -2.19
CA MET A 208 -13.39 -5.39 -1.33
C MET A 208 -12.57 -6.69 -1.45
N ILE A 209 -11.26 -6.54 -1.64
CA ILE A 209 -10.27 -7.64 -1.62
C ILE A 209 -9.06 -7.12 -0.85
N HIS A 210 -8.74 -7.75 0.28
CA HIS A 210 -7.54 -7.40 1.05
C HIS A 210 -6.25 -7.69 0.28
N ASN A 211 -5.19 -6.92 0.58
CA ASN A 211 -3.86 -7.28 0.14
C ASN A 211 -3.45 -8.63 0.73
N GLY A 212 -2.73 -9.42 -0.05
CA GLY A 212 -2.16 -10.68 0.38
C GLY A 212 -0.71 -10.57 0.82
N ILE A 213 -0.22 -11.60 1.49
CA ILE A 213 1.16 -11.81 1.90
C ILE A 213 1.72 -13.11 1.32
N ASP A 214 2.96 -13.07 0.85
CA ASP A 214 3.65 -14.26 0.33
C ASP A 214 4.18 -15.12 1.49
N LEU A 215 3.46 -16.16 1.82
CA LEU A 215 3.80 -17.10 2.88
C LEU A 215 4.99 -18.01 2.54
N THR A 216 5.49 -17.99 1.30
CA THR A 216 6.73 -18.70 0.94
C THR A 216 7.97 -17.96 1.42
N ASN A 217 7.90 -16.63 1.47
CA ASN A 217 8.97 -15.78 1.96
C ASN A 217 8.80 -15.38 3.44
N PHE A 218 7.55 -15.20 3.89
CA PHE A 218 7.25 -14.81 5.26
C PHE A 218 6.62 -15.99 6.02
N HIS A 219 7.41 -16.62 6.86
CA HIS A 219 7.01 -17.70 7.78
C HIS A 219 7.98 -17.70 8.97
N PRO A 220 7.70 -18.44 10.06
CA PRO A 220 8.61 -18.48 11.20
C PRO A 220 9.97 -19.07 10.82
N TYR A 221 11.04 -18.32 11.11
CA TYR A 221 12.43 -18.80 11.02
C TYR A 221 12.99 -19.07 12.41
N HIS A 222 13.84 -20.09 12.52
CA HIS A 222 14.64 -20.32 13.72
C HIS A 222 15.81 -19.30 13.74
N ALA A 223 15.48 -18.03 13.95
CA ALA A 223 16.43 -16.94 13.86
C ALA A 223 16.90 -16.51 15.26
N THR A 224 18.19 -16.35 15.40
CA THR A 224 18.84 -15.89 16.65
C THR A 224 19.47 -14.50 16.50
N LYS A 225 19.23 -13.82 15.38
CA LYS A 225 20.00 -12.61 15.01
C LYS A 225 19.89 -11.45 15.99
N ILE A 226 18.81 -11.34 16.76
CA ILE A 226 18.59 -10.17 17.62
C ILE A 226 18.48 -10.54 19.09
N HIS A 227 17.84 -11.64 19.46
CA HIS A 227 17.53 -12.00 20.86
C HIS A 227 18.77 -12.21 21.74
N SER A 228 19.85 -12.74 21.20
CA SER A 228 21.04 -13.09 21.98
C SER A 228 21.93 -11.87 22.32
N ALA A 229 21.73 -10.73 21.66
CA ALA A 229 22.66 -9.60 21.77
C ALA A 229 22.29 -8.61 22.87
N PHE A 230 21.04 -8.49 23.30
CA PHE A 230 20.62 -7.34 24.11
C PHE A 230 20.05 -7.66 25.49
N GLY A 231 19.57 -8.88 25.76
CA GLY A 231 18.94 -9.24 27.05
C GLY A 231 17.69 -8.40 27.38
N LYS A 232 17.16 -7.65 26.41
CA LYS A 232 16.02 -6.75 26.49
C LYS A 232 14.89 -7.23 25.58
N THR A 233 13.69 -6.72 25.77
CA THR A 233 12.56 -6.95 24.86
C THR A 233 12.81 -6.26 23.52
N VAL A 234 12.78 -7.04 22.44
CA VAL A 234 13.02 -6.53 21.09
C VAL A 234 11.71 -6.06 20.46
N VAL A 235 11.65 -4.76 20.20
CA VAL A 235 10.56 -4.08 19.50
C VAL A 235 11.01 -3.76 18.08
N LEU A 236 10.39 -4.36 17.09
CA LEU A 236 10.72 -4.16 15.68
C LEU A 236 9.77 -3.14 15.03
N GLY A 237 10.32 -2.19 14.28
CA GLY A 237 9.60 -1.31 13.37
C GLY A 237 10.15 -1.43 11.95
N VAL A 238 9.30 -1.56 10.96
CA VAL A 238 9.68 -1.71 9.54
C VAL A 238 8.88 -0.77 8.66
N ALA A 239 9.56 -0.06 7.78
CA ALA A 239 8.93 0.70 6.70
C ALA A 239 9.83 0.70 5.46
N SER A 240 9.26 0.73 4.26
CA SER A 240 10.04 0.92 3.02
C SER A 240 10.68 2.31 2.96
N VAL A 241 9.96 3.31 3.49
CA VAL A 241 10.42 4.68 3.68
C VAL A 241 9.78 5.21 4.97
N TRP A 242 10.58 5.70 5.89
CA TRP A 242 10.11 6.35 7.11
C TRP A 242 9.75 7.81 6.84
N GLU A 243 8.50 8.02 6.49
CA GLU A 243 7.86 9.34 6.45
C GLU A 243 7.23 9.65 7.82
N GLU A 244 6.91 10.92 8.09
CA GLU A 244 6.29 11.36 9.34
C GLU A 244 5.03 10.55 9.69
N ARG A 245 4.20 10.26 8.66
CA ARG A 245 2.97 9.47 8.83
C ARG A 245 3.19 8.03 9.29
N LYS A 246 4.40 7.48 9.19
CA LYS A 246 4.73 6.11 9.63
C LYS A 246 5.11 6.02 11.11
N GLY A 247 5.17 7.15 11.82
CA GLY A 247 5.32 7.17 13.27
C GLY A 247 6.72 6.86 13.78
N LEU A 248 7.77 7.15 12.99
CA LEU A 248 9.18 6.99 13.42
C LEU A 248 9.46 7.67 14.76
N SER A 249 8.92 8.88 14.96
CA SER A 249 9.08 9.66 16.18
C SER A 249 8.56 8.92 17.42
N ASP A 250 7.49 8.15 17.27
CA ASP A 250 6.88 7.44 18.40
C ASP A 250 7.66 6.18 18.77
N LEU A 251 8.24 5.48 17.77
CA LEU A 251 9.22 4.40 18.04
C LEU A 251 10.48 4.92 18.72
N ILE A 252 10.96 6.11 18.35
CA ILE A 252 12.08 6.76 19.05
C ILE A 252 11.69 7.13 20.49
N LYS A 253 10.44 7.58 20.75
CA LYS A 253 9.98 7.82 22.12
C LYS A 253 9.91 6.52 22.92
N LEU A 254 9.43 5.43 22.35
CA LEU A 254 9.42 4.11 22.99
C LEU A 254 10.82 3.65 23.42
N SER A 255 11.88 4.00 22.67
CA SER A 255 13.25 3.62 23.01
C SER A 255 13.76 4.26 24.31
N LYS A 256 13.04 5.23 24.91
CA LYS A 256 13.38 5.81 26.21
C LYS A 256 13.09 4.87 27.39
N HIS A 257 12.34 3.81 27.18
CA HIS A 257 12.13 2.76 28.17
C HIS A 257 13.32 1.80 28.16
N ASP A 258 14.03 1.72 29.27
CA ASP A 258 15.32 0.98 29.38
C ASP A 258 15.19 -0.53 29.21
N ASP A 259 14.00 -1.08 29.37
CA ASP A 259 13.69 -2.50 29.19
C ASP A 259 13.38 -2.88 27.73
N LEU A 260 13.34 -1.90 26.81
CA LEU A 260 13.12 -2.13 25.39
C LEU A 260 14.40 -1.94 24.58
N GLN A 261 14.55 -2.78 23.55
CA GLN A 261 15.48 -2.59 22.46
C GLN A 261 14.70 -2.35 21.17
N VAL A 262 14.69 -1.10 20.72
CA VAL A 262 14.03 -0.74 19.46
C VAL A 262 14.95 -1.00 18.28
N VAL A 263 14.46 -1.74 17.29
CA VAL A 263 15.14 -2.06 16.03
C VAL A 263 14.31 -1.52 14.87
N LEU A 264 14.93 -0.71 14.00
CA LEU A 264 14.23 -0.02 12.90
C LEU A 264 14.84 -0.40 11.55
N ILE A 265 14.02 -0.85 10.62
CA ILE A 265 14.45 -1.20 9.26
C ILE A 265 13.79 -0.25 8.24
N GLY A 266 14.54 0.21 7.24
CA GLY A 266 14.08 1.09 6.18
C GLY A 266 14.51 2.55 6.33
N LEU A 267 15.52 2.82 7.14
CA LEU A 267 16.03 4.17 7.43
C LEU A 267 16.94 4.68 6.31
N ASN A 268 16.84 5.96 6.01
CA ASN A 268 17.80 6.64 5.14
C ASN A 268 19.03 7.12 5.92
N ASP A 269 20.08 7.60 5.19
CA ASP A 269 21.34 8.02 5.79
C ASP A 269 21.20 9.15 6.81
N SER A 270 20.31 10.09 6.58
CA SER A 270 20.06 11.20 7.50
C SER A 270 19.38 10.71 8.77
N GLN A 271 18.42 9.80 8.65
CA GLN A 271 17.72 9.20 9.80
C GLN A 271 18.67 8.38 10.63
N LEU A 272 19.52 7.55 10.01
CA LEU A 272 20.54 6.74 10.71
C LEU A 272 21.51 7.59 11.52
N LYS A 273 21.97 8.72 10.96
CA LYS A 273 22.90 9.63 11.66
C LYS A 273 22.28 10.29 12.88
N ASN A 274 20.97 10.46 12.89
CA ASN A 274 20.24 11.14 13.96
C ASN A 274 19.55 10.19 14.93
N LEU A 275 19.76 8.87 14.82
CA LEU A 275 19.20 7.90 15.76
C LEU A 275 19.84 8.05 17.16
N PRO A 276 19.04 7.90 18.23
CA PRO A 276 19.58 7.71 19.56
C PRO A 276 20.47 6.46 19.64
N SER A 277 21.52 6.51 20.47
CA SER A 277 22.50 5.42 20.60
C SER A 277 21.91 4.09 21.10
N ASN A 278 20.74 4.11 21.73
CA ASN A 278 19.98 2.95 22.21
C ASN A 278 19.00 2.37 21.18
N VAL A 279 18.98 2.90 19.95
CA VAL A 279 18.15 2.39 18.84
C VAL A 279 19.06 1.74 17.80
N VAL A 280 18.74 0.52 17.39
CA VAL A 280 19.42 -0.15 16.29
C VAL A 280 18.71 0.19 14.98
N GLY A 281 19.44 0.75 14.01
CA GLY A 281 18.90 1.16 12.73
C GLY A 281 19.56 0.44 11.56
N LEU A 282 18.74 0.05 10.56
CA LEU A 282 19.19 -0.54 9.29
C LEU A 282 18.56 0.19 8.11
N LYS A 283 19.32 0.34 7.02
CA LYS A 283 18.80 0.91 5.77
C LYS A 283 17.79 -0.03 5.09
N ARG A 284 18.24 -1.25 4.85
CA ARG A 284 17.47 -2.33 4.21
C ARG A 284 18.07 -3.66 4.61
N THR A 285 17.27 -4.70 4.50
CA THR A 285 17.75 -6.09 4.47
C THR A 285 18.24 -6.44 3.06
N SER A 286 19.08 -7.45 2.95
CA SER A 286 19.61 -7.96 1.68
C SER A 286 18.49 -8.52 0.80
N ASP A 287 17.54 -9.21 1.41
CA ASP A 287 16.42 -9.87 0.78
C ASP A 287 15.21 -9.99 1.72
N GLN A 288 14.15 -10.66 1.26
CA GLN A 288 12.93 -10.88 2.04
C GLN A 288 13.12 -11.93 3.14
N GLN A 289 14.01 -12.90 2.94
CA GLN A 289 14.31 -13.90 3.95
C GLN A 289 14.97 -13.26 5.17
N GLU A 290 15.96 -12.41 4.97
CA GLU A 290 16.60 -11.67 6.07
C GLU A 290 15.57 -10.82 6.83
N LEU A 291 14.63 -10.17 6.11
CA LEU A 291 13.55 -9.42 6.74
C LEU A 291 12.63 -10.33 7.58
N ALA A 292 12.29 -11.51 7.09
CA ALA A 292 11.49 -12.49 7.82
C ALA A 292 12.22 -13.03 9.06
N GLU A 293 13.55 -13.17 9.01
CA GLU A 293 14.35 -13.51 10.17
C GLU A 293 14.32 -12.41 11.25
N TYR A 294 14.32 -11.12 10.85
CA TYR A 294 14.14 -10.01 11.80
C TYR A 294 12.75 -10.05 12.43
N TYR A 295 11.70 -10.25 11.65
CA TYR A 295 10.35 -10.41 12.21
C TYR A 295 10.30 -11.58 13.19
N SER A 296 10.78 -12.77 12.79
CA SER A 296 10.74 -13.98 13.62
C SER A 296 11.51 -13.85 14.94
N SER A 297 12.54 -13.00 14.97
CA SER A 297 13.38 -12.76 16.14
C SER A 297 12.85 -11.68 17.08
N ALA A 298 11.86 -10.89 16.66
CA ALA A 298 11.27 -9.84 17.48
C ALA A 298 10.28 -10.42 18.51
N ASP A 299 10.21 -9.78 19.68
CA ASP A 299 9.17 -10.09 20.66
C ASP A 299 7.83 -9.49 20.27
N VAL A 300 7.85 -8.27 19.69
CA VAL A 300 6.67 -7.53 19.24
C VAL A 300 7.04 -6.69 18.03
N PHE A 301 6.17 -6.68 17.03
CA PHE A 301 6.21 -5.73 15.94
C PHE A 301 5.30 -4.53 16.25
N VAL A 302 5.83 -3.31 16.11
CA VAL A 302 5.07 -2.08 16.38
C VAL A 302 4.95 -1.26 15.10
N ASN A 303 3.71 -1.04 14.68
CA ASN A 303 3.36 -0.22 13.52
C ASN A 303 2.56 1.02 13.95
N PRO A 304 3.21 2.11 14.42
CA PRO A 304 2.53 3.30 14.91
C PRO A 304 2.17 4.25 13.77
N THR A 305 1.60 3.68 12.69
CA THR A 305 1.26 4.48 11.50
C THR A 305 0.08 5.40 11.75
N TYR A 306 0.20 6.66 11.34
CA TYR A 306 -0.86 7.66 11.40
C TYR A 306 -1.79 7.61 10.19
N GLN A 307 -1.35 6.96 9.10
CA GLN A 307 -2.13 6.83 7.86
C GLN A 307 -1.68 5.59 7.08
N ASP A 308 -2.56 4.63 6.94
CA ASP A 308 -2.38 3.47 6.07
C ASP A 308 -3.73 2.90 5.65
N THR A 309 -3.84 2.40 4.44
CA THR A 309 -5.07 1.79 3.93
C THR A 309 -5.21 0.33 4.31
N PHE A 310 -4.12 -0.42 4.26
CA PHE A 310 -4.00 -1.81 4.72
C PHE A 310 -2.52 -2.21 4.74
N PRO A 311 -1.82 -2.07 5.85
CA PRO A 311 -0.38 -2.27 5.94
C PRO A 311 0.02 -3.74 5.85
N THR A 312 0.72 -4.13 4.78
CA THR A 312 1.22 -5.50 4.61
C THR A 312 2.29 -5.87 5.63
N VAL A 313 2.99 -4.89 6.22
CA VAL A 313 3.99 -5.13 7.29
C VAL A 313 3.38 -5.79 8.53
N ASN A 314 2.08 -5.55 8.83
CA ASN A 314 1.39 -6.27 9.90
C ASN A 314 1.24 -7.76 9.55
N LEU A 315 0.92 -8.05 8.28
CA LEU A 315 0.78 -9.42 7.79
C LEU A 315 2.13 -10.15 7.77
N GLU A 316 3.20 -9.42 7.36
CA GLU A 316 4.59 -9.92 7.37
C GLU A 316 5.00 -10.35 8.78
N ALA A 317 4.75 -9.50 9.78
CA ALA A 317 5.04 -9.79 11.18
C ALA A 317 4.27 -11.03 11.68
N MET A 318 2.95 -11.06 11.46
CA MET A 318 2.11 -12.20 11.88
C MET A 318 2.50 -13.49 11.17
N ALA A 319 2.81 -13.44 9.86
CA ALA A 319 3.25 -14.60 9.11
C ALA A 319 4.54 -15.22 9.70
N CYS A 320 5.42 -14.38 10.28
CA CYS A 320 6.63 -14.80 10.99
C CYS A 320 6.38 -15.17 12.47
N GLY A 321 5.12 -15.19 12.91
CA GLY A 321 4.74 -15.54 14.28
C GLY A 321 4.95 -14.40 15.29
N THR A 322 5.03 -13.16 14.85
CA THR A 322 5.29 -12.01 15.74
C THR A 322 4.02 -11.21 15.98
N PRO A 323 3.60 -11.05 17.25
CA PRO A 323 2.42 -10.28 17.59
C PRO A 323 2.60 -8.79 17.25
N VAL A 324 1.49 -8.13 16.91
CA VAL A 324 1.49 -6.77 16.37
C VAL A 324 0.84 -5.80 17.34
N VAL A 325 1.48 -4.65 17.56
CA VAL A 325 0.85 -3.49 18.19
C VAL A 325 0.74 -2.38 17.14
N THR A 326 -0.45 -1.86 16.91
CA THR A 326 -0.68 -0.81 15.91
C THR A 326 -1.64 0.25 16.39
N TYR A 327 -1.59 1.42 15.77
CA TYR A 327 -2.60 2.45 16.00
C TYR A 327 -3.94 2.10 15.33
N ASN A 328 -5.03 2.59 15.93
CA ASN A 328 -6.36 2.56 15.32
C ASN A 328 -6.42 3.58 14.15
N THR A 329 -5.93 3.16 13.00
CA THR A 329 -5.73 4.02 11.84
C THR A 329 -6.03 3.26 10.54
N GLY A 330 -6.90 3.81 9.70
CA GLY A 330 -7.20 3.23 8.40
C GLY A 330 -7.67 1.78 8.48
N GLY A 331 -7.15 0.95 7.59
CA GLY A 331 -7.37 -0.50 7.62
C GLY A 331 -6.37 -1.29 8.46
N SER A 332 -5.49 -0.62 9.24
CA SER A 332 -4.49 -1.33 10.05
C SER A 332 -5.11 -2.30 11.07
N PRO A 333 -6.21 -1.95 11.77
CA PRO A 333 -6.87 -2.88 12.70
C PRO A 333 -7.45 -4.13 12.04
N GLU A 334 -7.83 -4.06 10.76
CA GLU A 334 -8.50 -5.17 10.07
C GLU A 334 -7.61 -6.41 9.91
N SER A 335 -6.28 -6.23 9.97
CA SER A 335 -5.33 -7.34 9.91
C SER A 335 -5.31 -8.18 11.19
N LEU A 336 -5.66 -7.60 12.34
CA LEU A 336 -5.50 -8.21 13.65
C LEU A 336 -6.79 -8.86 14.19
N THR A 337 -6.60 -9.76 15.14
CA THR A 337 -7.60 -10.20 16.13
C THR A 337 -7.08 -9.89 17.53
N GLU A 338 -7.92 -10.03 18.56
CA GLU A 338 -7.52 -9.81 19.96
C GLU A 338 -6.38 -10.74 20.41
N GLU A 339 -6.29 -11.93 19.79
CA GLU A 339 -5.24 -12.91 20.08
C GLU A 339 -3.92 -12.58 19.40
N THR A 340 -3.94 -11.90 18.23
CA THR A 340 -2.75 -11.70 17.42
C THR A 340 -2.08 -10.35 17.62
N GLY A 341 -2.76 -9.41 18.30
CA GLY A 341 -2.18 -8.09 18.53
C GLY A 341 -3.10 -7.15 19.32
N ILE A 342 -2.61 -5.93 19.51
CA ILE A 342 -3.34 -4.90 20.26
C ILE A 342 -3.43 -3.63 19.41
N VAL A 343 -4.64 -3.09 19.33
CA VAL A 343 -4.92 -1.82 18.65
C VAL A 343 -4.98 -0.71 19.70
N VAL A 344 -4.18 0.33 19.52
CA VAL A 344 -4.01 1.45 20.45
C VAL A 344 -4.55 2.74 19.81
N PRO A 345 -5.11 3.68 20.58
CA PRO A 345 -5.49 4.98 20.06
C PRO A 345 -4.32 5.67 19.33
N ARG A 346 -4.62 6.32 18.20
CA ARG A 346 -3.61 7.01 17.40
C ARG A 346 -2.86 8.08 18.21
N GLY A 347 -1.52 8.00 18.22
CA GLY A 347 -0.64 8.94 18.93
C GLY A 347 -0.46 8.64 20.42
N ASP A 348 -1.06 7.59 20.94
CA ASP A 348 -0.92 7.19 22.35
C ASP A 348 0.34 6.30 22.52
N VAL A 349 1.48 6.93 22.71
CA VAL A 349 2.78 6.25 22.86
C VAL A 349 2.83 5.44 24.17
N GLU A 350 2.26 5.93 25.25
CA GLU A 350 2.18 5.21 26.51
C GLU A 350 1.25 3.98 26.41
N GLY A 351 0.19 4.10 25.62
CA GLY A 351 -0.65 2.97 25.25
C GLY A 351 0.12 1.91 24.45
N LEU A 352 1.02 2.31 23.52
CA LEU A 352 1.90 1.37 22.82
C LEU A 352 2.80 0.62 23.82
N TYR A 353 3.45 1.35 24.75
CA TYR A 353 4.29 0.72 25.77
C TYR A 353 3.48 -0.25 26.65
N SER A 354 2.31 0.16 27.11
CA SER A 354 1.43 -0.71 27.91
C SER A 354 1.01 -1.98 27.16
N ALA A 355 0.68 -1.85 25.87
CA ALA A 355 0.35 -2.97 25.00
C ALA A 355 1.54 -3.94 24.82
N ILE A 356 2.74 -3.41 24.59
CA ILE A 356 3.98 -4.20 24.53
C ILE A 356 4.15 -4.98 25.84
N LYS A 357 4.04 -4.31 26.99
CA LYS A 357 4.18 -4.94 28.33
C LYS A 357 3.15 -6.06 28.55
N SER A 358 1.92 -5.86 28.10
CA SER A 358 0.86 -6.89 28.17
C SER A 358 1.23 -8.14 27.36
N ILE A 359 1.79 -7.99 26.14
CA ILE A 359 2.20 -9.10 25.28
C ILE A 359 3.38 -9.85 25.92
N ILE A 360 4.44 -9.14 26.30
CA ILE A 360 5.66 -9.79 26.82
C ILE A 360 5.51 -10.31 28.25
N GLY A 361 4.52 -9.84 29.01
CA GLY A 361 4.22 -10.29 30.37
C GLY A 361 3.49 -11.63 30.42
N LYS A 362 3.00 -12.16 29.30
CA LYS A 362 2.32 -13.45 29.23
C LYS A 362 3.25 -14.61 29.63
N PRO A 363 2.71 -15.68 30.22
CA PRO A 363 3.44 -16.92 30.43
C PRO A 363 4.03 -17.50 29.13
N PRO A 364 5.15 -18.24 29.17
CA PRO A 364 5.78 -18.77 27.95
C PRO A 364 4.84 -19.57 27.05
N ALA A 365 3.95 -20.40 27.62
CA ALA A 365 2.98 -21.18 26.85
C ALA A 365 1.95 -20.30 26.12
N GLU A 366 1.52 -19.20 26.74
CA GLU A 366 0.59 -18.27 26.10
C GLU A 366 1.26 -17.46 25.00
N LYS A 367 2.56 -17.12 25.15
CA LYS A 367 3.33 -16.48 24.08
C LYS A 367 3.48 -17.38 22.86
N GLU A 368 3.81 -18.66 23.10
CA GLU A 368 3.93 -19.62 22.00
C GLU A 368 2.59 -19.81 21.28
N GLU A 369 1.51 -19.92 22.02
CA GLU A 369 0.16 -20.00 21.43
C GLU A 369 -0.18 -18.71 20.66
N GLN A 370 0.15 -17.53 21.18
CA GLN A 370 -0.04 -16.26 20.46
C GLN A 370 0.76 -16.21 19.16
N ARG A 371 2.01 -16.69 19.17
CA ARG A 371 2.83 -16.81 17.95
C ARG A 371 2.19 -17.73 16.92
N ARG A 372 1.68 -18.88 17.35
CA ARG A 372 0.94 -19.81 16.49
C ARG A 372 -0.31 -19.16 15.90
N LEU A 373 -1.11 -18.45 16.70
CA LEU A 373 -2.31 -17.75 16.26
C LEU A 373 -2.00 -16.63 15.26
N CYS A 374 -0.86 -15.92 15.40
CA CYS A 374 -0.39 -14.95 14.40
C CYS A 374 -0.18 -15.62 13.04
N VAL A 375 0.50 -16.77 13.00
CA VAL A 375 0.72 -17.53 11.75
C VAL A 375 -0.61 -17.98 11.14
N GLU A 376 -1.53 -18.53 11.94
CA GLU A 376 -2.86 -18.94 11.46
C GLU A 376 -3.64 -17.74 10.89
N ARG A 377 -3.62 -16.61 11.56
CA ARG A 377 -4.28 -15.39 11.07
C ARG A 377 -3.67 -14.91 9.75
N ALA A 378 -2.35 -14.97 9.60
CA ALA A 378 -1.69 -14.58 8.36
C ALA A 378 -2.09 -15.46 7.16
N LYS A 379 -2.42 -16.72 7.36
CA LYS A 379 -2.91 -17.63 6.31
C LYS A 379 -4.21 -17.15 5.67
N GLU A 380 -5.07 -16.46 6.41
CA GLU A 380 -6.28 -15.87 5.86
C GLU A 380 -5.98 -14.81 4.79
N PHE A 381 -4.77 -14.26 4.80
CA PHE A 381 -4.25 -13.27 3.85
C PHE A 381 -3.21 -13.86 2.89
N ASP A 382 -3.17 -15.19 2.70
CA ASP A 382 -2.27 -15.79 1.70
C ASP A 382 -2.48 -15.13 0.33
N ALA A 383 -1.40 -14.61 -0.24
CA ALA A 383 -1.43 -13.91 -1.52
C ALA A 383 -2.05 -14.75 -2.64
N LYS A 384 -1.80 -16.08 -2.65
CA LYS A 384 -2.40 -16.99 -3.63
C LYS A 384 -3.92 -17.00 -3.52
N VAL A 385 -4.45 -17.05 -2.30
CA VAL A 385 -5.89 -17.06 -2.03
C VAL A 385 -6.51 -15.67 -2.34
N ARG A 386 -5.90 -14.59 -1.81
CA ARG A 386 -6.43 -13.23 -2.01
C ARG A 386 -6.40 -12.80 -3.47
N TYR A 387 -5.34 -13.12 -4.21
CA TYR A 387 -5.24 -12.68 -5.60
C TYR A 387 -5.98 -13.61 -6.56
N GLN A 388 -6.29 -14.86 -6.18
CA GLN A 388 -7.21 -15.70 -6.93
C GLN A 388 -8.64 -15.08 -6.95
N GLU A 389 -9.01 -14.28 -5.94
CA GLU A 389 -10.28 -13.54 -5.96
C GLU A 389 -10.36 -12.54 -7.13
N TYR A 390 -9.23 -11.98 -7.59
CA TYR A 390 -9.20 -11.15 -8.79
C TYR A 390 -9.45 -11.95 -10.06
N ILE A 391 -8.88 -13.14 -10.17
CA ILE A 391 -9.12 -14.01 -11.34
C ILE A 391 -10.61 -14.40 -11.41
N HIS A 392 -11.20 -14.82 -10.30
CA HIS A 392 -12.64 -15.09 -10.24
C HIS A 392 -13.49 -13.84 -10.54
N LEU A 393 -13.06 -12.67 -10.09
CA LEU A 393 -13.74 -11.41 -10.45
C LEU A 393 -13.68 -11.15 -11.95
N TYR A 394 -12.53 -11.35 -12.59
CA TYR A 394 -12.37 -11.15 -14.03
C TYR A 394 -13.26 -12.11 -14.82
N GLU A 395 -13.25 -13.39 -14.48
CA GLU A 395 -14.11 -14.41 -15.12
C GLU A 395 -15.60 -14.04 -15.01
N LYS A 396 -16.04 -13.64 -13.82
CA LYS A 396 -17.41 -13.16 -13.60
C LYS A 396 -17.75 -11.95 -14.47
N LEU A 397 -16.85 -10.97 -14.58
CA LEU A 397 -17.08 -9.76 -15.37
C LEU A 397 -17.09 -10.04 -16.88
N LEU A 398 -16.36 -11.06 -17.34
CA LEU A 398 -16.34 -11.48 -18.75
C LEU A 398 -17.56 -12.31 -19.14
N SER A 399 -18.25 -12.92 -18.17
CA SER A 399 -19.48 -13.72 -18.41
C SER A 399 -20.76 -12.87 -18.45
N LEU A 400 -20.67 -11.58 -18.08
CA LEU A 400 -21.79 -10.59 -18.11
C LEU A 400 -21.81 -9.82 -19.44
#